data_6aefdb99ef1ae944dd5e8f704391fe75
#
_entry.id   6aefdb99ef1ae944dd5e8f704391fe75
#
_cell.length_a   1.000
_cell.length_b   1.000
_cell.length_c   1.000
_cell.angle_alpha   90.00
_cell.angle_beta   90.00
_cell.angle_gamma   90.00
#
_symmetry.space_group_name_H-M   'P 1'
#
loop_
_entity.id
_entity.type
_entity.pdbx_description
1 polymer ?
#
loop_
_entity_poly.entity_id
_entity_poly.type
_entity_poly.pdbx_seq_one_letter_code
_entity_poly.pdbx_strand_id
1 'polypeptide(L)'
;MANVIEIAVRRVRQGKEAAFRSRRAEFITILKRQPGVNADREFSSFHAIPTPDTAEVFIGMTEYNDLAAVARVQRQFGVLWRFLRFSRTMDLKAYLFAEQTEGPEIDLVSLAAADGQVLEVAVRRVTDRSGFDTARKRFVDLLSKQEGVLQSYEMSPVKGKNVEDLKVGLTVYESMESFEAAARALMSHRIAEEYFSTFEPVAVQYAFSTSNT
;
A
#
# COMPACT_ATOMS: atom_id res chain seq x y z
N MET A 1 -15.63 -9.20 12.09
CA MET A 1 -14.14 -9.17 12.28
C MET A 1 -13.61 -8.29 11.18
N ALA A 2 -12.65 -7.43 11.45
CA ALA A 2 -12.07 -6.57 10.42
C ALA A 2 -11.18 -7.39 9.49
N ASN A 3 -11.30 -7.15 8.17
CA ASN A 3 -10.39 -7.72 7.19
C ASN A 3 -8.97 -7.18 7.42
N VAL A 4 -7.98 -8.05 7.22
CA VAL A 4 -6.56 -7.69 7.32
C VAL A 4 -5.98 -7.60 5.92
N ILE A 5 -5.34 -6.48 5.61
CA ILE A 5 -4.67 -6.27 4.32
C ILE A 5 -3.15 -6.36 4.51
N GLU A 6 -2.54 -7.32 3.81
CA GLU A 6 -1.09 -7.35 3.62
C GLU A 6 -0.69 -6.25 2.63
N ILE A 7 0.33 -5.48 2.98
CA ILE A 7 0.91 -4.47 2.12
C ILE A 7 2.40 -4.76 1.97
N ALA A 8 2.85 -4.97 0.74
CA ALA A 8 4.22 -5.29 0.39
C ALA A 8 4.74 -4.36 -0.70
N VAL A 9 5.63 -3.43 -0.34
CA VAL A 9 6.36 -2.60 -1.30
C VAL A 9 7.64 -3.33 -1.70
N ARG A 10 7.74 -3.73 -2.97
CA ARG A 10 8.72 -4.66 -3.52
C ARG A 10 9.53 -3.99 -4.61
N ARG A 11 10.83 -3.85 -4.39
CA ARG A 11 11.78 -3.41 -5.42
C ARG A 11 12.35 -4.61 -6.13
N VAL A 12 12.19 -4.69 -7.45
CA VAL A 12 12.74 -5.80 -8.25
C VAL A 12 14.26 -5.69 -8.29
N ARG A 13 14.95 -6.79 -8.05
CA ARG A 13 16.41 -6.85 -8.17
C ARG A 13 16.81 -6.81 -9.64
N GLN A 14 17.84 -6.07 -9.96
CA GLN A 14 18.37 -5.94 -11.32
C GLN A 14 18.60 -7.31 -11.97
N GLY A 15 18.09 -7.47 -13.19
CA GLY A 15 18.18 -8.71 -13.97
C GLY A 15 17.28 -9.84 -13.45
N LYS A 16 16.31 -9.53 -12.59
CA LYS A 16 15.34 -10.51 -12.07
C LYS A 16 13.90 -10.22 -12.51
N GLU A 17 13.68 -9.31 -13.42
CA GLU A 17 12.35 -8.80 -13.81
C GLU A 17 11.45 -9.94 -14.34
N ALA A 18 11.93 -10.74 -15.29
CA ALA A 18 11.19 -11.89 -15.82
C ALA A 18 10.93 -12.96 -14.74
N ALA A 19 11.94 -13.23 -13.90
CA ALA A 19 11.81 -14.17 -12.80
C ALA A 19 10.85 -13.67 -11.72
N PHE A 20 10.81 -12.36 -11.45
CA PHE A 20 9.87 -11.74 -10.54
C PHE A 20 8.43 -11.99 -11.01
N ARG A 21 8.10 -11.64 -12.26
CA ARG A 21 6.74 -11.82 -12.82
C ARG A 21 6.30 -13.28 -12.79
N SER A 22 7.16 -14.20 -13.27
CA SER A 22 6.85 -15.64 -13.29
C SER A 22 6.62 -16.21 -11.89
N ARG A 23 7.51 -15.92 -10.94
CA ARG A 23 7.41 -16.46 -9.57
C ARG A 23 6.27 -15.82 -8.78
N ARG A 24 5.96 -14.56 -9.06
CA ARG A 24 4.75 -13.92 -8.51
C ARG A 24 3.50 -14.64 -8.98
N ALA A 25 3.36 -14.91 -10.27
CA ALA A 25 2.19 -15.62 -10.81
C ALA A 25 2.02 -17.01 -10.16
N GLU A 26 3.10 -17.78 -10.01
CA GLU A 26 3.09 -19.06 -9.30
C GLU A 26 2.65 -18.91 -7.84
N PHE A 27 3.18 -17.90 -7.15
CA PHE A 27 2.88 -17.64 -5.74
C PHE A 27 1.41 -17.23 -5.55
N ILE A 28 0.91 -16.27 -6.33
CA ILE A 28 -0.46 -15.78 -6.23
C ILE A 28 -1.49 -16.84 -6.60
N THR A 29 -1.19 -17.69 -7.60
CA THR A 29 -2.07 -18.82 -7.95
C THR A 29 -2.31 -19.76 -6.77
N ILE A 30 -1.30 -20.03 -5.96
CA ILE A 30 -1.45 -20.87 -4.76
C ILE A 30 -2.07 -20.09 -3.61
N LEU A 31 -1.69 -18.82 -3.45
CA LEU A 31 -2.19 -17.95 -2.38
C LEU A 31 -3.71 -17.78 -2.47
N LYS A 32 -4.24 -17.45 -3.65
CA LYS A 32 -5.69 -17.26 -3.89
C LYS A 32 -6.54 -18.52 -3.64
N ARG A 33 -5.91 -19.72 -3.59
CA ARG A 33 -6.61 -20.98 -3.26
C ARG A 33 -6.71 -21.22 -1.76
N GLN A 34 -6.06 -20.41 -0.93
CA GLN A 34 -6.05 -20.64 0.51
C GLN A 34 -7.33 -20.12 1.15
N PRO A 35 -7.96 -20.90 2.04
CA PRO A 35 -9.12 -20.43 2.80
C PRO A 35 -8.79 -19.18 3.62
N GLY A 36 -9.60 -18.15 3.45
CA GLY A 36 -9.45 -16.86 4.14
C GLY A 36 -8.58 -15.85 3.39
N VAL A 37 -8.18 -16.13 2.15
CA VAL A 37 -7.66 -15.14 1.20
C VAL A 37 -8.81 -14.70 0.29
N ASN A 38 -9.17 -13.40 0.35
CA ASN A 38 -10.33 -12.85 -0.36
C ASN A 38 -9.96 -12.24 -1.70
N ALA A 39 -8.89 -11.44 -1.72
CA ALA A 39 -8.44 -10.73 -2.91
C ALA A 39 -6.92 -10.57 -2.92
N ASP A 40 -6.35 -10.35 -4.10
CA ASP A 40 -4.96 -9.94 -4.33
C ASP A 40 -4.92 -8.96 -5.49
N ARG A 41 -4.23 -7.85 -5.29
CA ARG A 41 -3.98 -6.82 -6.30
C ARG A 41 -2.50 -6.46 -6.33
N GLU A 42 -2.04 -6.03 -7.49
CA GLU A 42 -0.71 -5.47 -7.68
C GLU A 42 -0.80 -4.13 -8.41
N PHE A 43 0.08 -3.23 -8.00
CA PHE A 43 0.20 -1.89 -8.58
C PHE A 43 1.66 -1.65 -8.95
N SER A 44 1.89 -1.04 -10.11
CA SER A 44 3.22 -0.64 -10.58
C SER A 44 3.50 0.80 -10.17
N SER A 45 4.51 1.02 -9.35
CA SER A 45 4.90 2.35 -8.90
C SER A 45 5.64 3.10 -10.01
N PHE A 46 5.28 4.36 -10.20
CA PHE A 46 5.96 5.29 -11.11
C PHE A 46 6.71 6.39 -10.37
N HIS A 47 6.38 6.62 -9.09
CA HIS A 47 7.03 7.64 -8.26
C HIS A 47 7.11 7.19 -6.80
N ALA A 48 8.20 7.55 -6.11
CA ALA A 48 8.45 7.20 -4.72
C ALA A 48 9.07 8.36 -3.94
N ILE A 49 8.71 8.44 -2.64
CA ILE A 49 9.28 9.36 -1.66
C ILE A 49 9.84 8.52 -0.49
N PRO A 50 10.97 8.89 0.12
CA PRO A 50 11.78 10.10 -0.09
C PRO A 50 12.69 10.05 -1.32
N THR A 51 12.97 8.88 -1.86
CA THR A 51 13.92 8.73 -2.97
C THR A 51 13.31 7.93 -4.10
N PRO A 52 13.24 8.47 -5.32
CA PRO A 52 12.83 7.71 -6.49
C PRO A 52 13.70 6.46 -6.67
N ASP A 53 13.08 5.36 -7.03
CA ASP A 53 13.79 4.11 -7.34
C ASP A 53 14.12 4.06 -8.83
N THR A 54 15.33 3.61 -9.17
CA THR A 54 15.75 3.37 -10.56
C THR A 54 15.34 1.99 -11.07
N ALA A 55 14.89 1.10 -10.17
CA ALA A 55 14.40 -0.22 -10.48
C ALA A 55 12.85 -0.25 -10.46
N GLU A 56 12.26 -1.25 -11.11
CA GLU A 56 10.81 -1.47 -11.01
C GLU A 56 10.40 -1.71 -9.55
N VAL A 57 9.36 -1.00 -9.12
CA VAL A 57 8.76 -1.17 -7.80
C VAL A 57 7.30 -1.55 -7.97
N PHE A 58 6.89 -2.56 -7.23
CA PHE A 58 5.51 -3.01 -7.19
C PHE A 58 4.97 -2.97 -5.77
N ILE A 59 3.69 -2.61 -5.65
CA ILE A 59 2.93 -2.71 -4.41
C ILE A 59 2.01 -3.91 -4.56
N GLY A 60 2.20 -4.92 -3.73
CA GLY A 60 1.25 -6.03 -3.62
C GLY A 60 0.36 -5.82 -2.41
N MET A 61 -0.93 -6.01 -2.60
CA MET A 61 -1.92 -5.99 -1.54
C MET A 61 -2.72 -7.29 -1.59
N THR A 62 -2.83 -7.96 -0.43
CA THR A 62 -3.61 -9.19 -0.28
C THR A 62 -4.56 -9.04 0.89
N GLU A 63 -5.83 -9.31 0.67
CA GLU A 63 -6.86 -9.24 1.70
C GLU A 63 -7.11 -10.61 2.32
N TYR A 64 -7.14 -10.64 3.64
CA TYR A 64 -7.43 -11.82 4.46
C TYR A 64 -8.65 -11.56 5.37
N ASN A 65 -9.40 -12.61 5.69
CA ASN A 65 -10.52 -12.52 6.63
C ASN A 65 -10.09 -11.99 8.02
N ASP A 66 -8.90 -12.40 8.49
CA ASP A 66 -8.37 -12.09 9.82
C ASP A 66 -6.90 -12.50 9.95
N LEU A 67 -6.27 -12.14 11.07
CA LEU A 67 -4.90 -12.56 11.41
C LEU A 67 -4.73 -14.09 11.56
N ALA A 68 -5.78 -14.81 11.91
CA ALA A 68 -5.71 -16.26 12.01
C ALA A 68 -5.61 -16.89 10.61
N ALA A 69 -6.29 -16.33 9.61
CA ALA A 69 -6.14 -16.72 8.20
C ALA A 69 -4.70 -16.45 7.73
N VAL A 70 -4.14 -15.27 8.01
CA VAL A 70 -2.72 -14.96 7.73
C VAL A 70 -1.80 -16.03 8.33
N ALA A 71 -1.98 -16.37 9.62
CA ALA A 71 -1.15 -17.36 10.29
C ALA A 71 -1.27 -18.77 9.70
N ARG A 72 -2.50 -19.18 9.29
CA ARG A 72 -2.72 -20.47 8.62
C ARG A 72 -2.01 -20.52 7.28
N VAL A 73 -2.18 -19.49 6.46
CA VAL A 73 -1.60 -19.40 5.11
C VAL A 73 -0.07 -19.42 5.17
N GLN A 74 0.54 -18.66 6.09
CA GLN A 74 2.00 -18.61 6.26
C GLN A 74 2.61 -19.95 6.68
N ARG A 75 1.84 -20.84 7.32
CA ARG A 75 2.29 -22.20 7.73
C ARG A 75 2.15 -23.23 6.60
N GLN A 76 1.45 -22.93 5.52
CA GLN A 76 1.31 -23.85 4.41
C GLN A 76 2.63 -23.97 3.64
N PHE A 77 3.22 -25.18 3.65
CA PHE A 77 4.53 -25.42 3.04
C PHE A 77 4.58 -25.00 1.56
N GLY A 78 3.52 -25.28 0.79
CA GLY A 78 3.45 -24.90 -0.62
C GLY A 78 3.45 -23.40 -0.86
N VAL A 79 2.81 -22.60 0.04
CA VAL A 79 2.81 -21.14 0.01
C VAL A 79 4.18 -20.61 0.42
N LEU A 80 4.71 -21.08 1.56
CA LEU A 80 6.00 -20.64 2.10
C LEU A 80 7.14 -20.89 1.09
N TRP A 81 7.20 -22.07 0.48
CA TRP A 81 8.25 -22.40 -0.48
C TRP A 81 8.21 -21.47 -1.71
N ARG A 82 7.01 -21.19 -2.25
CA ARG A 82 6.86 -20.28 -3.38
C ARG A 82 7.19 -18.83 -2.99
N PHE A 83 6.77 -18.41 -1.81
CA PHE A 83 7.16 -17.11 -1.30
C PHE A 83 8.68 -16.97 -1.16
N LEU A 84 9.38 -17.96 -0.61
CA LEU A 84 10.85 -17.95 -0.50
C LEU A 84 11.55 -17.90 -1.87
N ARG A 85 11.01 -18.57 -2.88
CA ARG A 85 11.52 -18.47 -4.26
C ARG A 85 11.26 -17.08 -4.85
N PHE A 86 10.09 -16.55 -4.62
CA PHE A 86 9.68 -15.21 -5.07
C PHE A 86 10.52 -14.12 -4.39
N SER A 87 10.70 -14.17 -3.08
CA SER A 87 11.46 -13.18 -2.31
C SER A 87 12.93 -13.03 -2.74
N ARG A 88 13.51 -14.04 -3.39
CA ARG A 88 14.86 -13.96 -3.96
C ARG A 88 14.97 -13.05 -5.19
N THR A 89 13.86 -12.59 -5.72
CA THR A 89 13.81 -11.71 -6.91
C THR A 89 13.64 -10.24 -6.56
N MET A 90 13.46 -9.91 -5.29
CA MET A 90 13.10 -8.57 -4.83
C MET A 90 13.76 -8.21 -3.51
N ASP A 91 13.76 -6.93 -3.21
CA ASP A 91 14.00 -6.36 -1.88
C ASP A 91 12.69 -5.78 -1.36
N LEU A 92 12.35 -6.07 -0.10
CA LEU A 92 11.17 -5.53 0.55
C LEU A 92 11.52 -4.16 1.16
N LYS A 93 10.86 -3.11 0.67
CA LYS A 93 10.95 -1.75 1.23
C LYS A 93 10.02 -1.58 2.43
N ALA A 94 8.80 -2.17 2.32
CA ALA A 94 7.87 -2.30 3.43
C ALA A 94 7.13 -3.64 3.32
N TYR A 95 6.85 -4.26 4.44
CA TYR A 95 6.06 -5.49 4.53
C TYR A 95 5.34 -5.54 5.88
N LEU A 96 4.03 -5.42 5.82
CA LEU A 96 3.20 -5.37 7.02
C LEU A 96 1.78 -5.85 6.72
N PHE A 97 1.03 -6.13 7.78
CA PHE A 97 -0.39 -6.43 7.75
C PHE A 97 -1.11 -5.35 8.56
N ALA A 98 -2.16 -4.78 8.01
CA ALA A 98 -2.87 -3.68 8.63
C ALA A 98 -4.38 -3.91 8.59
N GLU A 99 -5.08 -3.35 9.59
CA GLU A 99 -6.52 -3.25 9.64
C GLU A 99 -6.94 -1.82 9.33
N GLN A 100 -8.04 -1.66 8.61
CA GLN A 100 -8.59 -0.34 8.32
C GLN A 100 -9.12 0.29 9.61
N THR A 101 -8.81 1.57 9.82
CA THR A 101 -9.27 2.35 10.97
C THR A 101 -10.17 3.52 10.58
N GLU A 102 -10.02 4.07 9.38
CA GLU A 102 -10.85 5.18 8.88
C GLU A 102 -11.05 5.09 7.36
N GLY A 103 -12.07 5.78 6.88
CA GLY A 103 -12.51 5.79 5.48
C GLY A 103 -13.68 4.84 5.23
N PRO A 104 -14.21 4.80 4.00
CA PRO A 104 -15.20 3.81 3.60
C PRO A 104 -14.60 2.40 3.63
N GLU A 105 -15.42 1.36 3.67
CA GLU A 105 -14.92 -0.03 3.61
C GLU A 105 -14.07 -0.25 2.35
N ILE A 106 -12.86 -0.80 2.53
CA ILE A 106 -11.97 -1.10 1.41
C ILE A 106 -12.49 -2.35 0.70
N ASP A 107 -12.87 -2.19 -0.56
CA ASP A 107 -12.98 -3.29 -1.51
C ASP A 107 -11.69 -3.36 -2.34
N LEU A 108 -10.82 -4.30 -2.01
CA LEU A 108 -9.53 -4.42 -2.67
C LEU A 108 -9.67 -4.73 -4.17
N VAL A 109 -10.77 -5.35 -4.61
CA VAL A 109 -10.99 -5.66 -6.02
C VAL A 109 -11.24 -4.39 -6.84
N SER A 110 -11.99 -3.44 -6.29
CA SER A 110 -12.31 -2.17 -6.95
C SER A 110 -11.32 -1.03 -6.63
N LEU A 111 -10.41 -1.22 -5.67
CA LEU A 111 -9.46 -0.18 -5.26
C LEU A 111 -8.59 0.29 -6.44
N ALA A 112 -8.73 1.53 -6.87
CA ALA A 112 -8.03 2.11 -8.01
C ALA A 112 -8.05 1.19 -9.26
N ALA A 113 -9.23 0.63 -9.57
CA ALA A 113 -9.37 -0.37 -10.61
C ALA A 113 -9.63 0.21 -12.00
N ALA A 114 -10.15 1.44 -12.08
CA ALA A 114 -10.39 2.08 -13.37
C ALA A 114 -9.07 2.49 -14.03
N ASP A 115 -9.06 2.48 -15.35
CA ASP A 115 -7.88 2.87 -16.14
C ASP A 115 -7.50 4.33 -15.85
N GLY A 116 -6.21 4.58 -15.68
CA GLY A 116 -5.66 5.89 -15.37
C GLY A 116 -5.76 6.32 -13.90
N GLN A 117 -6.49 5.61 -13.04
CA GLN A 117 -6.51 5.92 -11.61
C GLN A 117 -5.14 5.72 -10.96
N VAL A 118 -4.81 6.65 -10.06
CA VAL A 118 -3.57 6.60 -9.28
C VAL A 118 -3.88 6.19 -7.86
N LEU A 119 -3.15 5.20 -7.34
CA LEU A 119 -3.13 4.82 -5.93
C LEU A 119 -1.89 5.39 -5.27
N GLU A 120 -2.06 6.17 -4.22
CA GLU A 120 -1.02 6.48 -3.25
C GLU A 120 -1.06 5.46 -2.13
N VAL A 121 0.10 4.91 -1.78
CA VAL A 121 0.31 4.10 -0.57
C VAL A 121 1.40 4.75 0.25
N ALA A 122 1.05 5.28 1.41
CA ALA A 122 1.95 6.02 2.30
C ALA A 122 2.17 5.25 3.61
N VAL A 123 3.29 4.54 3.73
CA VAL A 123 3.75 3.98 5.01
C VAL A 123 4.55 5.05 5.74
N ARG A 124 4.08 5.43 6.93
CA ARG A 124 4.60 6.56 7.71
C ARG A 124 4.95 6.13 9.12
N ARG A 125 6.05 6.63 9.66
CA ARG A 125 6.42 6.48 11.07
C ARG A 125 5.99 7.73 11.81
N VAL A 126 5.02 7.61 12.69
CA VAL A 126 4.53 8.71 13.52
C VAL A 126 5.60 9.11 14.54
N THR A 127 5.99 10.37 14.52
CA THR A 127 6.98 10.95 15.44
C THR A 127 6.31 11.83 16.50
N ASP A 128 5.18 12.46 16.18
CA ASP A 128 4.31 13.16 17.14
C ASP A 128 2.96 12.46 17.25
N ARG A 129 2.83 11.54 18.22
CA ARG A 129 1.57 10.80 18.45
C ARG A 129 0.42 11.69 18.91
N SER A 130 0.72 12.78 19.59
CA SER A 130 -0.31 13.66 20.14
C SER A 130 -0.94 14.57 19.08
N GLY A 131 -0.16 14.98 18.09
CA GLY A 131 -0.57 15.86 16.99
C GLY A 131 -1.08 15.13 15.75
N PHE A 132 -0.62 13.91 15.52
CA PHE A 132 -0.83 13.19 14.27
C PHE A 132 -2.31 13.07 13.89
N ASP A 133 -3.17 12.53 14.76
CA ASP A 133 -4.58 12.27 14.41
C ASP A 133 -5.34 13.57 14.10
N THR A 134 -5.06 14.64 14.87
CA THR A 134 -5.69 15.96 14.65
C THR A 134 -5.20 16.59 13.34
N ALA A 135 -3.89 16.59 13.10
CA ALA A 135 -3.30 17.14 11.88
C ALA A 135 -3.76 16.35 10.65
N ARG A 136 -3.79 15.02 10.77
CA ARG A 136 -4.27 14.13 9.71
C ARG A 136 -5.73 14.39 9.34
N LYS A 137 -6.62 14.51 10.32
CA LYS A 137 -8.03 14.80 10.06
C LYS A 137 -8.20 16.09 9.27
N ARG A 138 -7.52 17.17 9.67
CA ARG A 138 -7.53 18.44 8.95
C ARG A 138 -6.97 18.32 7.54
N PHE A 139 -5.90 17.51 7.38
CA PHE A 139 -5.30 17.26 6.07
C PHE A 139 -6.25 16.47 5.17
N VAL A 140 -6.88 15.40 5.66
CA VAL A 140 -7.84 14.61 4.88
C VAL A 140 -9.07 15.44 4.51
N ASP A 141 -9.56 16.30 5.40
CA ASP A 141 -10.64 17.26 5.09
C ASP A 141 -10.27 18.25 3.99
N LEU A 142 -8.99 18.65 3.91
CA LEU A 142 -8.47 19.49 2.83
C LEU A 142 -8.28 18.71 1.54
N LEU A 143 -7.72 17.50 1.63
CA LEU A 143 -7.46 16.61 0.51
C LEU A 143 -8.76 16.20 -0.19
N SER A 144 -9.81 15.86 0.56
CA SER A 144 -11.10 15.43 0.02
C SER A 144 -11.86 16.53 -0.77
N LYS A 145 -11.43 17.79 -0.63
CA LYS A 145 -11.98 18.92 -1.40
C LYS A 145 -11.25 19.15 -2.72
N GLN A 146 -10.15 18.45 -2.95
CA GLN A 146 -9.44 18.56 -4.21
C GLN A 146 -10.19 17.76 -5.29
N GLU A 147 -10.32 18.38 -6.46
CA GLU A 147 -10.97 17.75 -7.62
C GLU A 147 -10.23 16.46 -8.01
N GLY A 148 -10.99 15.39 -8.26
CA GLY A 148 -10.45 14.08 -8.65
C GLY A 148 -9.82 13.27 -7.52
N VAL A 149 -9.87 13.71 -6.26
CA VAL A 149 -9.61 12.85 -5.11
C VAL A 149 -10.86 12.03 -4.82
N LEU A 150 -10.78 10.73 -5.05
CA LEU A 150 -11.94 9.84 -4.97
C LEU A 150 -12.16 9.30 -3.57
N GLN A 151 -11.09 8.79 -2.94
CA GLN A 151 -11.18 8.11 -1.65
C GLN A 151 -9.87 8.25 -0.88
N SER A 152 -9.98 8.27 0.44
CA SER A 152 -8.84 8.23 1.36
C SER A 152 -9.13 7.28 2.51
N TYR A 153 -8.13 6.49 2.89
CA TYR A 153 -8.23 5.48 3.94
C TYR A 153 -7.07 5.62 4.92
N GLU A 154 -7.29 5.21 6.15
CA GLU A 154 -6.26 5.02 7.15
C GLU A 154 -6.28 3.60 7.66
N MET A 155 -5.08 3.05 7.86
CA MET A 155 -4.91 1.70 8.36
C MET A 155 -3.87 1.69 9.48
N SER A 156 -4.10 0.86 10.47
CA SER A 156 -3.14 0.61 11.55
C SER A 156 -2.50 -0.76 11.37
N PRO A 157 -1.17 -0.83 11.29
CA PRO A 157 -0.47 -2.11 11.26
C PRO A 157 -0.73 -2.95 12.50
N VAL A 158 -1.07 -4.23 12.29
CA VAL A 158 -1.34 -5.21 13.35
C VAL A 158 -0.28 -6.32 13.40
N LYS A 159 0.52 -6.44 12.33
CA LYS A 159 1.63 -7.41 12.24
C LYS A 159 2.70 -6.94 11.27
N GLY A 160 3.96 -7.09 11.64
CA GLY A 160 5.14 -6.73 10.85
C GLY A 160 6.36 -6.53 11.75
N LYS A 161 7.44 -6.02 11.16
CA LYS A 161 8.66 -5.69 11.93
C LYS A 161 8.64 -4.19 12.28
N ASN A 162 8.77 -3.86 13.58
CA ASN A 162 8.81 -2.48 14.08
C ASN A 162 7.61 -1.64 13.61
N VAL A 163 6.40 -2.16 13.86
CA VAL A 163 5.14 -1.57 13.36
C VAL A 163 4.43 -0.66 14.35
N GLU A 164 4.90 -0.56 15.58
CA GLU A 164 4.20 0.08 16.71
C GLU A 164 3.89 1.56 16.46
N ASP A 165 4.74 2.25 15.70
CA ASP A 165 4.59 3.66 15.34
C ASP A 165 4.22 3.86 13.88
N LEU A 166 3.92 2.79 13.15
CA LEU A 166 3.57 2.90 11.75
C LEU A 166 2.07 3.18 11.57
N LYS A 167 1.78 3.97 10.54
CA LYS A 167 0.46 4.18 9.96
C LYS A 167 0.55 4.04 8.46
N VAL A 168 -0.55 3.58 7.85
CA VAL A 168 -0.65 3.47 6.39
C VAL A 168 -1.83 4.26 5.91
N GLY A 169 -1.56 5.24 5.04
CA GLY A 169 -2.58 5.96 4.28
C GLY A 169 -2.70 5.39 2.88
N LEU A 170 -3.92 5.28 2.39
CA LEU A 170 -4.20 5.05 0.98
C LEU A 170 -5.02 6.22 0.46
N THR A 171 -4.68 6.72 -0.73
CA THR A 171 -5.49 7.72 -1.44
C THR A 171 -5.66 7.28 -2.88
N VAL A 172 -6.89 7.37 -3.39
CA VAL A 172 -7.21 7.07 -4.79
C VAL A 172 -7.51 8.38 -5.49
N TYR A 173 -6.80 8.64 -6.59
CA TYR A 173 -7.02 9.76 -7.48
C TYR A 173 -7.63 9.27 -8.79
N GLU A 174 -8.50 10.09 -9.37
CA GLU A 174 -9.19 9.78 -10.63
C GLU A 174 -8.22 9.62 -11.80
N SER A 175 -7.13 10.42 -11.79
CA SER A 175 -6.13 10.43 -12.85
C SER A 175 -4.78 10.96 -12.36
N MET A 176 -3.74 10.87 -13.20
CA MET A 176 -2.46 11.52 -12.98
C MET A 176 -2.59 13.04 -12.85
N GLU A 177 -3.44 13.66 -13.68
CA GLU A 177 -3.68 15.11 -13.66
C GLU A 177 -4.27 15.56 -12.33
N SER A 178 -5.25 14.80 -11.81
CA SER A 178 -5.88 15.05 -10.50
C SER A 178 -4.86 14.89 -9.36
N PHE A 179 -4.02 13.86 -9.42
CA PHE A 179 -2.92 13.67 -8.46
C PHE A 179 -1.97 14.87 -8.46
N GLU A 180 -1.48 15.29 -9.64
CA GLU A 180 -0.55 16.41 -9.74
C GLU A 180 -1.19 17.75 -9.32
N ALA A 181 -2.48 17.97 -9.63
CA ALA A 181 -3.21 19.16 -9.21
C ALA A 181 -3.36 19.22 -7.70
N ALA A 182 -3.79 18.10 -7.08
CA ALA A 182 -3.90 17.98 -5.62
C ALA A 182 -2.53 18.16 -4.94
N ALA A 183 -1.47 17.55 -5.45
CA ALA A 183 -0.12 17.68 -4.91
C ALA A 183 0.34 19.16 -4.93
N ARG A 184 0.16 19.87 -6.06
CA ARG A 184 0.49 21.30 -6.16
C ARG A 184 -0.30 22.17 -5.18
N ALA A 185 -1.62 21.90 -5.05
CA ALA A 185 -2.47 22.66 -4.14
C ALA A 185 -2.11 22.44 -2.66
N LEU A 186 -1.71 21.23 -2.30
CA LEU A 186 -1.41 20.84 -0.92
C LEU A 186 0.01 21.24 -0.48
N MET A 187 1.01 21.15 -1.38
CA MET A 187 2.42 21.40 -1.02
C MET A 187 2.70 22.79 -0.42
N SER A 188 1.89 23.80 -0.75
CA SER A 188 2.02 25.16 -0.22
C SER A 188 1.04 25.47 0.93
N HIS A 189 0.27 24.49 1.38
CA HIS A 189 -0.77 24.70 2.36
C HIS A 189 -0.27 24.41 3.79
N ARG A 190 -0.45 25.36 4.72
CA ARG A 190 0.00 25.23 6.12
C ARG A 190 -0.51 23.95 6.80
N ILE A 191 -1.72 23.51 6.52
CA ILE A 191 -2.28 22.27 7.07
C ILE A 191 -1.46 21.05 6.63
N ALA A 192 -0.96 21.02 5.39
CA ALA A 192 -0.12 19.97 4.90
C ALA A 192 1.26 19.98 5.59
N GLU A 193 1.86 21.16 5.76
CA GLU A 193 3.12 21.31 6.52
C GLU A 193 2.98 20.80 7.96
N GLU A 194 1.91 21.22 8.65
CA GLU A 194 1.59 20.75 10.00
C GLU A 194 1.44 19.23 10.05
N TYR A 195 0.76 18.63 9.09
CA TYR A 195 0.58 17.17 9.01
C TYR A 195 1.90 16.47 8.72
N PHE A 196 2.68 16.90 7.71
CA PHE A 196 3.94 16.27 7.33
C PHE A 196 5.01 16.37 8.41
N SER A 197 4.92 17.33 9.33
CA SER A 197 5.82 17.44 10.47
C SER A 197 5.58 16.39 11.57
N THR A 198 4.45 15.66 11.53
CA THR A 198 4.07 14.71 12.58
C THR A 198 4.60 13.28 12.33
N PHE A 199 5.23 13.03 11.18
CA PHE A 199 5.74 11.71 10.80
C PHE A 199 6.97 11.78 9.89
N GLU A 200 7.66 10.65 9.78
CA GLU A 200 8.69 10.41 8.79
C GLU A 200 8.16 9.42 7.73
N PRO A 201 8.35 9.69 6.42
CA PRO A 201 7.99 8.75 5.37
C PRO A 201 8.92 7.52 5.40
N VAL A 202 8.35 6.34 5.53
CA VAL A 202 9.07 5.06 5.43
C VAL A 202 9.08 4.57 3.99
N ALA A 203 7.90 4.58 3.34
CA ALA A 203 7.73 4.27 1.93
C ALA A 203 6.43 4.92 1.45
N VAL A 204 6.54 5.92 0.59
CA VAL A 204 5.39 6.50 -0.10
C VAL A 204 5.53 6.18 -1.58
N GLN A 205 4.50 5.58 -2.15
CA GLN A 205 4.48 5.11 -3.53
C GLN A 205 3.23 5.63 -4.22
N TYR A 206 3.39 6.09 -5.46
CA TYR A 206 2.29 6.42 -6.37
C TYR A 206 2.31 5.43 -7.51
N ALA A 207 1.19 4.78 -7.75
CA ALA A 207 1.16 3.60 -8.61
C ALA A 207 -0.12 3.51 -9.43
N PHE A 208 -0.01 2.85 -10.58
CA PHE A 208 -1.14 2.39 -11.38
C PHE A 208 -1.46 0.93 -11.10
N SER A 209 -2.73 0.57 -11.19
CA SER A 209 -3.11 -0.83 -11.20
C SER A 209 -2.42 -1.57 -12.34
N THR A 210 -1.79 -2.70 -12.04
CA THR A 210 -1.40 -3.62 -13.10
C THR A 210 -2.64 -4.39 -13.52
N SER A 211 -2.99 -4.37 -14.81
CA SER A 211 -4.02 -5.26 -15.34
C SER A 211 -3.63 -6.70 -14.94
N ASN A 212 -4.56 -7.40 -14.32
CA ASN A 212 -4.39 -8.83 -14.04
C ASN A 212 -4.24 -9.55 -15.37
N THR A 213 -3.01 -9.76 -15.82
CA THR A 213 -2.67 -10.73 -16.85
C THR A 213 -2.61 -12.13 -16.25
#